data_9975bbc7af3d29c3b86c261374dc3cdf
#
_entry.id   9975bbc7af3d29c3b86c261374dc3cdf
#
_cell.length_a   1.000
_cell.length_b   1.000
_cell.length_c   1.000
_cell.angle_alpha   90.00
_cell.angle_beta   90.00
_cell.angle_gamma   90.00
#
_symmetry.space_group_name_H-M   'P 1'
#
loop_
_entity.id
_entity.type
_entity.pdbx_description
1 polymer ?
#
loop_
_entity_poly.entity_id
_entity_poly.type
_entity_poly.pdbx_seq_one_letter_code
_entity_poly.pdbx_strand_id
1 'polypeptide(L)'
;MNFAGIGWTNVEALRRKGIDARLVVFNTHPAHPDADQNLRLPQRPAWRRLAGQMRALAKLLPETDVFHFYFGLTLVPKRLQFPILKAARKKSVFHFVGSDIRGKSPDELAYGSRADAQIVGSYDAARWIPEAEVLPPGIDLSAITPVPPRTAGPVRVAHAALSRSRKGTELIVAACAELGVELDVIENLRHDEVGPRLAQADVVVDQLNSGWYGLFAIEAMAYGKPVAGYIHEQAAARTAQAFGAEVPIVRTTKETLAGDLRALVESAEKRQERGAASRAYVERVHDAGAMADRLIDIYSQL
;
A
#
# COMPACT_ATOMS: atom_id res chain seq x y z
N MET A 1 -4.10 -13.70 2.57
CA MET A 1 -4.29 -12.71 3.65
C MET A 1 -4.50 -11.35 3.03
N ASN A 2 -5.31 -10.50 3.64
CA ASN A 2 -5.43 -9.09 3.24
C ASN A 2 -4.28 -8.31 3.89
N PHE A 3 -3.08 -8.43 3.31
CA PHE A 3 -1.93 -7.68 3.78
C PHE A 3 -2.15 -6.19 3.50
N ALA A 4 -1.96 -5.35 4.50
CA ALA A 4 -2.06 -3.91 4.37
C ALA A 4 -3.44 -3.35 3.96
N GLY A 5 -4.54 -4.12 4.04
CA GLY A 5 -5.89 -3.63 3.79
C GLY A 5 -6.27 -3.35 2.34
N ILE A 6 -5.32 -3.33 1.38
CA ILE A 6 -5.53 -2.88 -0.01
C ILE A 6 -6.70 -3.60 -0.69
N GLY A 7 -6.77 -4.94 -0.55
CA GLY A 7 -7.85 -5.72 -1.17
C GLY A 7 -9.23 -5.33 -0.64
N TRP A 8 -9.35 -5.07 0.67
CA TRP A 8 -10.60 -4.63 1.27
C TRP A 8 -11.00 -3.22 0.84
N THR A 9 -10.05 -2.28 0.89
CA THR A 9 -10.28 -0.91 0.41
C THR A 9 -10.77 -0.88 -1.03
N ASN A 10 -10.15 -1.68 -1.92
CA ASN A 10 -10.57 -1.78 -3.31
C ASN A 10 -11.98 -2.37 -3.45
N VAL A 11 -12.31 -3.43 -2.69
CA VAL A 11 -13.66 -4.03 -2.72
C VAL A 11 -14.72 -3.04 -2.25
N GLU A 12 -14.50 -2.35 -1.14
CA GLU A 12 -15.44 -1.35 -0.63
C GLU A 12 -15.62 -0.18 -1.62
N ALA A 13 -14.54 0.29 -2.23
CA ALA A 13 -14.61 1.37 -3.22
C ALA A 13 -15.34 0.94 -4.50
N LEU A 14 -15.12 -0.29 -4.98
CA LEU A 14 -15.84 -0.86 -6.12
C LEU A 14 -17.34 -1.03 -5.82
N ARG A 15 -17.69 -1.48 -4.62
CA ARG A 15 -19.10 -1.61 -4.17
C ARG A 15 -19.83 -0.27 -4.16
N ARG A 16 -19.15 0.80 -3.71
CA ARG A 16 -19.71 2.16 -3.75
C ARG A 16 -19.98 2.65 -5.19
N LYS A 17 -19.30 2.06 -6.18
CA LYS A 17 -19.53 2.29 -7.63
C LYS A 17 -20.54 1.31 -8.24
N GLY A 18 -21.18 0.47 -7.45
CA GLY A 18 -22.20 -0.49 -7.93
C GLY A 18 -21.64 -1.80 -8.47
N ILE A 19 -20.35 -2.08 -8.32
CA ILE A 19 -19.74 -3.36 -8.74
C ILE A 19 -19.92 -4.41 -7.64
N ASP A 20 -20.44 -5.59 -7.98
CA ASP A 20 -20.44 -6.73 -7.04
C ASP A 20 -19.02 -7.27 -6.89
N ALA A 21 -18.33 -6.81 -5.89
CA ALA A 21 -16.95 -7.19 -5.58
C ALA A 21 -16.89 -7.93 -4.24
N ARG A 22 -16.02 -8.96 -4.14
CA ARG A 22 -15.86 -9.78 -2.93
C ARG A 22 -14.39 -10.07 -2.67
N LEU A 23 -13.97 -9.94 -1.41
CA LEU A 23 -12.63 -10.32 -0.97
C LEU A 23 -12.63 -11.73 -0.37
N VAL A 24 -11.90 -12.64 -1.02
CA VAL A 24 -11.67 -13.99 -0.54
C VAL A 24 -10.22 -14.13 -0.07
N VAL A 25 -10.02 -14.56 1.17
CA VAL A 25 -8.68 -14.72 1.75
C VAL A 25 -8.43 -16.15 2.22
N PHE A 26 -7.17 -16.58 2.18
CA PHE A 26 -6.77 -17.87 2.74
C PHE A 26 -6.79 -17.89 4.26
N ASN A 27 -6.48 -16.75 4.86
CA ASN A 27 -6.59 -16.49 6.29
C ASN A 27 -6.66 -14.97 6.50
N THR A 28 -7.25 -14.52 7.60
CA THR A 28 -7.22 -13.12 8.01
C THR A 28 -5.87 -12.77 8.62
N HIS A 29 -5.51 -11.47 8.55
CA HIS A 29 -4.38 -10.92 9.26
C HIS A 29 -4.89 -10.14 10.49
N PRO A 30 -4.25 -10.25 11.68
CA PRO A 30 -4.75 -9.55 12.87
C PRO A 30 -4.89 -8.03 12.70
N ALA A 31 -3.98 -7.40 11.97
CA ALA A 31 -4.06 -5.96 11.70
C ALA A 31 -5.14 -5.57 10.67
N HIS A 32 -5.53 -6.49 9.77
CA HIS A 32 -6.53 -6.27 8.71
C HIS A 32 -7.44 -7.50 8.61
N PRO A 33 -8.39 -7.66 9.54
CA PRO A 33 -9.22 -8.86 9.63
C PRO A 33 -10.31 -8.93 8.55
N ASP A 34 -10.55 -7.85 7.83
CA ASP A 34 -11.70 -7.70 6.94
C ASP A 34 -11.56 -8.58 5.68
N ALA A 35 -12.59 -9.35 5.42
CA ALA A 35 -12.78 -10.17 4.23
C ALA A 35 -14.20 -10.73 4.21
N ASP A 36 -14.80 -10.91 3.01
CA ASP A 36 -16.11 -11.54 2.87
C ASP A 36 -16.06 -13.04 3.11
N GLN A 37 -14.96 -13.67 2.73
CA GLN A 37 -14.77 -15.10 2.91
C GLN A 37 -13.35 -15.44 3.35
N ASN A 38 -13.23 -16.07 4.51
CA ASN A 38 -11.97 -16.66 4.99
C ASN A 38 -11.99 -18.19 4.82
N LEU A 39 -11.12 -18.71 3.96
CA LEU A 39 -11.05 -20.13 3.64
C LEU A 39 -10.35 -20.96 4.74
N ARG A 40 -9.65 -20.33 5.68
CA ARG A 40 -8.92 -20.96 6.81
C ARG A 40 -8.00 -22.11 6.35
N LEU A 41 -7.27 -21.89 5.24
CA LEU A 41 -6.46 -22.92 4.59
C LEU A 41 -5.12 -23.22 5.27
N PRO A 42 -4.37 -22.24 5.83
CA PRO A 42 -3.03 -22.49 6.37
C PRO A 42 -2.97 -23.52 7.48
N GLN A 43 -4.06 -23.67 8.24
CA GLN A 43 -4.16 -24.62 9.36
C GLN A 43 -4.49 -26.07 8.94
N ARG A 44 -4.64 -26.31 7.62
CA ARG A 44 -5.06 -27.62 7.10
C ARG A 44 -3.88 -28.38 6.47
N PRO A 45 -3.88 -29.73 6.50
CA PRO A 45 -2.95 -30.54 5.72
C PRO A 45 -2.98 -30.20 4.23
N ALA A 46 -1.86 -30.38 3.50
CA ALA A 46 -1.70 -29.95 2.11
C ALA A 46 -2.83 -30.43 1.17
N TRP A 47 -3.24 -31.69 1.26
CA TRP A 47 -4.32 -32.23 0.44
C TRP A 47 -5.69 -31.60 0.75
N ARG A 48 -5.98 -31.30 2.04
CA ARG A 48 -7.21 -30.59 2.43
C ARG A 48 -7.17 -29.12 2.00
N ARG A 49 -5.99 -28.51 1.97
CA ARG A 49 -5.81 -27.16 1.42
C ARG A 49 -6.17 -27.15 -0.05
N LEU A 50 -5.57 -28.05 -0.85
CA LEU A 50 -5.86 -28.12 -2.29
C LEU A 50 -7.34 -28.42 -2.57
N ALA A 51 -7.93 -29.37 -1.86
CA ALA A 51 -9.36 -29.68 -1.99
C ALA A 51 -10.25 -28.46 -1.65
N GLY A 52 -9.89 -27.72 -0.58
CA GLY A 52 -10.58 -26.49 -0.19
C GLY A 52 -10.45 -25.37 -1.24
N GLN A 53 -9.26 -25.20 -1.81
CA GLN A 53 -9.00 -24.25 -2.90
C GLN A 53 -9.81 -24.59 -4.15
N MET A 54 -9.80 -25.86 -4.57
CA MET A 54 -10.57 -26.32 -5.74
C MET A 54 -12.07 -26.16 -5.53
N ARG A 55 -12.58 -26.48 -4.33
CA ARG A 55 -14.00 -26.25 -3.99
C ARG A 55 -14.37 -24.78 -4.04
N ALA A 56 -13.51 -23.91 -3.50
CA ALA A 56 -13.73 -22.45 -3.55
C ALA A 56 -13.72 -21.94 -4.99
N LEU A 57 -12.77 -22.39 -5.82
CA LEU A 57 -12.73 -22.04 -7.25
C LEU A 57 -14.00 -22.49 -7.97
N ALA A 58 -14.42 -23.75 -7.79
CA ALA A 58 -15.62 -24.29 -8.42
C ALA A 58 -16.90 -23.51 -8.06
N LYS A 59 -16.97 -23.00 -6.80
CA LYS A 59 -18.09 -22.17 -6.34
C LYS A 59 -18.04 -20.76 -6.94
N LEU A 60 -16.85 -20.15 -6.98
CA LEU A 60 -16.70 -18.77 -7.46
C LEU A 60 -16.74 -18.65 -8.98
N LEU A 61 -16.31 -19.69 -9.69
CA LEU A 61 -16.14 -19.64 -11.14
C LEU A 61 -17.42 -19.25 -11.92
N PRO A 62 -18.63 -19.74 -11.60
CA PRO A 62 -19.84 -19.33 -12.31
C PRO A 62 -20.30 -17.90 -11.98
N GLU A 63 -19.97 -17.40 -10.78
CA GLU A 63 -20.46 -16.12 -10.26
C GLU A 63 -19.49 -14.95 -10.48
N THR A 64 -18.26 -15.19 -11.00
CA THR A 64 -17.20 -14.20 -11.08
C THR A 64 -16.77 -13.98 -12.53
N ASP A 65 -16.77 -12.76 -13.00
CA ASP A 65 -16.29 -12.40 -14.34
C ASP A 65 -14.80 -12.09 -14.34
N VAL A 66 -14.30 -11.38 -13.33
CA VAL A 66 -12.90 -10.97 -13.18
C VAL A 66 -12.32 -11.50 -11.87
N PHE A 67 -11.26 -12.28 -11.95
CA PHE A 67 -10.48 -12.74 -10.81
C PHE A 67 -9.28 -11.83 -10.60
N HIS A 68 -9.28 -11.03 -9.53
CA HIS A 68 -8.19 -10.12 -9.18
C HIS A 68 -7.32 -10.71 -8.06
N PHE A 69 -6.06 -10.98 -8.37
CA PHE A 69 -5.10 -11.61 -7.46
C PHE A 69 -4.11 -10.60 -6.91
N TYR A 70 -3.82 -10.67 -5.60
CA TYR A 70 -2.88 -9.80 -4.91
C TYR A 70 -1.68 -10.57 -4.36
N PHE A 71 -0.55 -9.89 -4.18
CA PHE A 71 0.64 -10.37 -3.47
C PHE A 71 1.24 -11.66 -4.04
N GLY A 72 1.21 -11.84 -5.32
CA GLY A 72 1.76 -13.05 -5.92
C GLY A 72 0.98 -14.34 -5.61
N LEU A 73 -0.22 -14.24 -5.05
CA LEU A 73 -1.05 -15.36 -4.65
C LEU A 73 -2.16 -15.61 -5.67
N THR A 74 -2.47 -16.88 -5.91
CA THR A 74 -3.61 -17.33 -6.71
C THR A 74 -4.47 -18.27 -5.88
N LEU A 75 -5.74 -18.41 -6.22
CA LEU A 75 -6.69 -19.24 -5.45
C LEU A 75 -6.28 -20.72 -5.43
N VAL A 76 -5.82 -21.24 -6.58
CA VAL A 76 -5.24 -22.59 -6.73
C VAL A 76 -3.80 -22.46 -7.24
N PRO A 77 -2.99 -23.53 -7.29
CA PRO A 77 -1.61 -23.43 -7.78
C PRO A 77 -1.52 -22.70 -9.12
N LYS A 78 -0.58 -21.76 -9.25
CA LYS A 78 -0.42 -20.85 -10.41
C LYS A 78 -0.46 -21.59 -11.77
N ARG A 79 0.14 -22.77 -11.86
CA ARG A 79 0.15 -23.61 -13.07
C ARG A 79 -1.25 -24.06 -13.51
N LEU A 80 -2.22 -24.12 -12.60
CA LEU A 80 -3.61 -24.52 -12.86
C LEU A 80 -4.54 -23.32 -12.97
N GLN A 81 -4.28 -22.25 -12.24
CA GLN A 81 -5.18 -21.10 -12.12
C GLN A 81 -5.52 -20.49 -13.46
N PHE A 82 -4.53 -20.03 -14.21
CA PHE A 82 -4.76 -19.32 -15.46
C PHE A 82 -5.34 -20.24 -16.59
N PRO A 83 -4.87 -21.49 -16.79
CA PRO A 83 -5.52 -22.40 -17.74
C PRO A 83 -7.00 -22.65 -17.43
N ILE A 84 -7.37 -22.81 -16.15
CA ILE A 84 -8.76 -23.02 -15.74
C ILE A 84 -9.60 -21.77 -16.04
N LEU A 85 -9.12 -20.57 -15.69
CA LEU A 85 -9.85 -19.33 -15.97
C LEU A 85 -10.03 -19.10 -17.47
N LYS A 86 -8.99 -19.34 -18.25
CA LYS A 86 -9.05 -19.23 -19.72
C LYS A 86 -10.06 -20.21 -20.33
N ALA A 87 -10.06 -21.46 -19.90
CA ALA A 87 -11.02 -22.46 -20.33
C ALA A 87 -12.46 -22.08 -19.97
N ALA A 88 -12.65 -21.44 -18.81
CA ALA A 88 -13.95 -20.94 -18.36
C ALA A 88 -14.30 -19.56 -18.94
N ARG A 89 -13.48 -18.97 -19.81
CA ARG A 89 -13.64 -17.62 -20.37
C ARG A 89 -13.77 -16.54 -19.31
N LYS A 90 -13.06 -16.70 -18.18
CA LYS A 90 -13.00 -15.72 -17.09
C LYS A 90 -11.74 -14.89 -17.20
N LYS A 91 -11.85 -13.61 -16.87
CA LYS A 91 -10.75 -12.66 -16.91
C LYS A 91 -9.93 -12.69 -15.62
N SER A 92 -8.69 -12.27 -15.71
CA SER A 92 -7.76 -12.28 -14.57
C SER A 92 -6.87 -11.05 -14.54
N VAL A 93 -6.71 -10.48 -13.34
CA VAL A 93 -5.79 -9.40 -13.06
C VAL A 93 -4.79 -9.84 -12.00
N PHE A 94 -3.52 -9.52 -12.20
CA PHE A 94 -2.47 -9.83 -11.25
C PHE A 94 -1.86 -8.53 -10.68
N HIS A 95 -2.08 -8.27 -9.40
CA HIS A 95 -1.70 -7.02 -8.74
C HIS A 95 -0.51 -7.25 -7.80
N PHE A 96 0.64 -6.71 -8.16
CA PHE A 96 1.84 -6.68 -7.35
C PHE A 96 1.90 -5.42 -6.50
N VAL A 97 2.15 -5.58 -5.21
CA VAL A 97 2.04 -4.47 -4.24
C VAL A 97 3.39 -3.88 -3.85
N GLY A 98 4.49 -4.60 -4.09
CA GLY A 98 5.83 -4.10 -3.87
C GLY A 98 6.76 -5.06 -3.13
N SER A 99 6.40 -5.60 -1.95
CA SER A 99 7.24 -6.58 -1.24
C SER A 99 7.30 -7.94 -1.93
N ASP A 100 6.36 -8.22 -2.79
CA ASP A 100 6.22 -9.42 -3.60
C ASP A 100 6.95 -9.35 -4.95
N ILE A 101 7.48 -8.19 -5.30
CA ILE A 101 8.14 -7.92 -6.58
C ILE A 101 9.59 -7.43 -6.41
N ARG A 102 9.88 -6.60 -5.40
CA ARG A 102 11.21 -6.05 -5.19
C ARG A 102 12.26 -7.13 -4.93
N GLY A 103 13.35 -7.08 -5.70
CA GLY A 103 14.45 -8.05 -5.62
C GLY A 103 14.16 -9.40 -6.26
N LYS A 104 13.03 -9.53 -6.98
CA LYS A 104 12.71 -10.72 -7.75
C LYS A 104 13.33 -10.67 -9.14
N SER A 105 13.72 -11.84 -9.67
CA SER A 105 14.14 -11.98 -11.04
C SER A 105 12.95 -11.97 -12.01
N PRO A 106 13.15 -11.68 -13.31
CA PRO A 106 12.10 -11.78 -14.31
C PRO A 106 11.43 -13.16 -14.36
N ASP A 107 12.20 -14.24 -14.20
CA ASP A 107 11.65 -15.61 -14.19
C ASP A 107 10.73 -15.87 -12.99
N GLU A 108 11.06 -15.32 -11.82
CA GLU A 108 10.20 -15.42 -10.65
C GLU A 108 8.88 -14.66 -10.81
N LEU A 109 8.84 -13.64 -11.66
CA LEU A 109 7.68 -12.79 -11.93
C LEU A 109 6.90 -13.21 -13.19
N ALA A 110 7.49 -14.03 -14.06
CA ALA A 110 6.92 -14.43 -15.34
C ALA A 110 5.52 -15.06 -15.27
N TYR A 111 5.14 -15.63 -14.11
CA TYR A 111 3.78 -16.16 -13.94
C TYR A 111 2.69 -15.10 -14.00
N GLY A 112 3.00 -13.86 -13.64
CA GLY A 112 2.05 -12.74 -13.68
C GLY A 112 1.62 -12.38 -15.10
N SER A 113 2.49 -12.57 -16.10
CA SER A 113 2.18 -12.31 -17.51
C SER A 113 1.14 -13.27 -18.12
N ARG A 114 0.73 -14.30 -17.37
CA ARG A 114 -0.36 -15.20 -17.76
C ARG A 114 -1.75 -14.63 -17.44
N ALA A 115 -1.83 -13.59 -16.63
CA ALA A 115 -3.05 -12.84 -16.40
C ALA A 115 -3.38 -11.96 -17.61
N ASP A 116 -4.64 -11.58 -17.77
CA ASP A 116 -5.09 -10.70 -18.85
C ASP A 116 -4.55 -9.26 -18.64
N ALA A 117 -4.37 -8.82 -17.39
CA ALA A 117 -3.68 -7.60 -17.05
C ALA A 117 -2.78 -7.75 -15.82
N GLN A 118 -1.74 -6.92 -15.74
CA GLN A 118 -0.86 -6.80 -14.59
C GLN A 118 -0.92 -5.39 -14.02
N ILE A 119 -0.97 -5.27 -12.70
CA ILE A 119 -0.98 -4.00 -11.97
C ILE A 119 0.20 -3.96 -11.00
N VAL A 120 0.81 -2.80 -10.85
CA VAL A 120 1.81 -2.48 -9.83
C VAL A 120 1.40 -1.23 -9.04
N GLY A 121 1.73 -1.18 -7.75
CA GLY A 121 1.31 -0.10 -6.87
C GLY A 121 2.08 1.21 -7.02
N SER A 122 3.12 1.29 -7.86
CA SER A 122 3.93 2.52 -8.02
C SER A 122 4.85 2.46 -9.24
N TYR A 123 5.32 3.59 -9.70
CA TYR A 123 6.37 3.68 -10.73
C TYR A 123 7.73 3.13 -10.25
N ASP A 124 7.99 3.07 -8.95
CA ASP A 124 9.13 2.33 -8.43
C ASP A 124 8.95 0.82 -8.70
N ALA A 125 7.79 0.26 -8.42
CA ALA A 125 7.50 -1.15 -8.67
C ALA A 125 7.45 -1.50 -10.17
N ALA A 126 7.05 -0.57 -11.03
CA ALA A 126 7.07 -0.75 -12.49
C ALA A 126 8.48 -1.00 -13.09
N ARG A 127 9.54 -0.76 -12.32
CA ARG A 127 10.92 -1.10 -12.75
C ARG A 127 11.14 -2.61 -12.92
N TRP A 128 10.35 -3.43 -12.24
CA TRP A 128 10.41 -4.90 -12.33
C TRP A 128 9.44 -5.47 -13.36
N ILE A 129 8.33 -4.79 -13.63
CA ILE A 129 7.34 -5.18 -14.66
C ILE A 129 6.93 -3.90 -15.40
N PRO A 130 7.73 -3.46 -16.40
CA PRO A 130 7.51 -2.20 -17.12
C PRO A 130 6.17 -2.11 -17.85
N GLU A 131 5.60 -3.26 -18.24
CA GLU A 131 4.34 -3.37 -18.99
C GLU A 131 3.10 -3.28 -18.08
N ALA A 132 3.29 -3.37 -16.76
CA ALA A 132 2.15 -3.34 -15.83
C ALA A 132 1.54 -1.94 -15.73
N GLU A 133 0.22 -1.89 -15.59
CA GLU A 133 -0.50 -0.69 -15.25
C GLU A 133 -0.11 -0.19 -13.85
N VAL A 134 0.14 1.10 -13.70
CA VAL A 134 0.46 1.68 -12.40
C VAL A 134 -0.81 2.18 -11.74
N LEU A 135 -1.20 1.51 -10.66
CA LEU A 135 -2.35 1.88 -9.83
C LEU A 135 -1.89 2.07 -8.38
N PRO A 136 -1.70 3.33 -7.92
CA PRO A 136 -1.38 3.60 -6.53
C PRO A 136 -2.44 3.04 -5.57
N PRO A 137 -2.06 2.55 -4.38
CA PRO A 137 -3.03 2.10 -3.39
C PRO A 137 -4.01 3.21 -3.01
N GLY A 138 -5.30 2.91 -3.02
CA GLY A 138 -6.33 3.82 -2.54
C GLY A 138 -6.46 3.82 -1.01
N ILE A 139 -6.91 4.95 -0.45
CA ILE A 139 -7.30 5.08 0.95
C ILE A 139 -8.69 5.73 1.04
N ASP A 140 -9.50 5.29 1.99
CA ASP A 140 -10.80 5.92 2.26
C ASP A 140 -10.64 7.23 3.01
N LEU A 141 -10.58 8.33 2.27
CA LEU A 141 -10.39 9.66 2.82
C LEU A 141 -11.60 10.17 3.61
N SER A 142 -12.79 9.59 3.41
CA SER A 142 -14.00 9.99 4.14
C SER A 142 -13.92 9.61 5.62
N ALA A 143 -13.12 8.61 5.96
CA ALA A 143 -12.89 8.16 7.34
C ALA A 143 -11.76 8.93 8.04
N ILE A 144 -11.04 9.83 7.35
CA ILE A 144 -9.85 10.50 7.89
C ILE A 144 -10.02 12.01 7.88
N THR A 145 -10.22 12.58 9.07
CA THR A 145 -10.21 14.03 9.28
C THR A 145 -8.76 14.51 9.44
N PRO A 146 -8.31 15.47 8.62
CA PRO A 146 -6.97 16.03 8.77
C PRO A 146 -6.78 16.68 10.15
N VAL A 147 -5.59 16.45 10.73
CA VAL A 147 -5.15 17.07 11.99
C VAL A 147 -3.81 17.74 11.72
N PRO A 148 -3.78 19.05 11.45
CA PRO A 148 -2.54 19.76 11.14
C PRO A 148 -1.48 19.60 12.23
N PRO A 149 -0.18 19.65 11.88
CA PRO A 149 0.90 19.64 12.85
C PRO A 149 0.79 20.80 13.85
N ARG A 150 1.20 20.58 15.09
CA ARG A 150 1.19 21.60 16.13
C ARG A 150 2.17 22.70 15.80
N THR A 151 1.82 23.93 16.20
CA THR A 151 2.67 25.12 16.01
C THR A 151 3.60 25.38 17.20
N ALA A 152 3.27 24.85 18.38
CA ALA A 152 4.00 25.05 19.62
C ALA A 152 4.16 23.75 20.42
N GLY A 153 5.10 23.75 21.35
CA GLY A 153 5.42 22.59 22.17
C GLY A 153 6.49 21.67 21.55
N PRO A 154 6.86 20.59 22.25
CA PRO A 154 7.82 19.60 21.74
C PRO A 154 7.30 18.94 20.47
N VAL A 155 8.16 18.84 19.45
CA VAL A 155 7.83 18.16 18.20
C VAL A 155 7.80 16.65 18.42
N ARG A 156 6.72 16.01 17.97
CA ARG A 156 6.54 14.56 18.02
C ARG A 156 6.71 13.96 16.65
N VAL A 157 7.68 13.06 16.50
CA VAL A 157 7.91 12.28 15.30
C VAL A 157 7.27 10.91 15.45
N ALA A 158 6.54 10.43 14.43
CA ALA A 158 6.03 9.05 14.40
C ALA A 158 6.75 8.23 13.33
N HIS A 159 7.00 6.97 13.64
CA HIS A 159 7.57 5.98 12.73
C HIS A 159 6.92 4.63 12.94
N ALA A 160 6.53 3.92 11.86
CA ALA A 160 5.97 2.58 11.98
C ALA A 160 6.86 1.53 11.31
N ALA A 161 7.12 0.43 12.01
CA ALA A 161 7.99 -0.63 11.54
C ALA A 161 7.41 -2.03 11.80
N LEU A 162 6.98 -2.72 10.74
CA LEU A 162 6.77 -4.18 10.77
C LEU A 162 8.11 -4.94 10.78
N SER A 163 9.18 -4.32 10.30
CA SER A 163 10.55 -4.84 10.32
C SER A 163 11.50 -3.66 10.46
N ARG A 164 12.12 -3.53 11.62
CA ARG A 164 13.03 -2.43 11.98
C ARG A 164 14.18 -2.29 10.98
N SER A 165 14.83 -3.40 10.64
CA SER A 165 15.95 -3.39 9.70
C SER A 165 15.55 -2.95 8.28
N ARG A 166 14.39 -3.41 7.78
CA ARG A 166 13.88 -3.04 6.45
C ARG A 166 13.48 -1.58 6.35
N LYS A 167 13.02 -0.98 7.44
CA LYS A 167 12.60 0.42 7.49
C LYS A 167 13.74 1.38 7.83
N GLY A 168 14.85 0.89 8.40
CA GLY A 168 15.96 1.71 8.88
C GLY A 168 15.68 2.36 10.24
N THR A 169 14.87 1.71 11.08
CA THR A 169 14.36 2.23 12.36
C THR A 169 15.48 2.73 13.29
N GLU A 170 16.58 2.00 13.39
CA GLU A 170 17.68 2.40 14.31
C GLU A 170 18.31 3.73 13.90
N LEU A 171 18.40 4.03 12.61
CA LEU A 171 18.89 5.32 12.13
C LEU A 171 17.90 6.45 12.45
N ILE A 172 16.59 6.16 12.36
CA ILE A 172 15.53 7.10 12.70
C ILE A 172 15.55 7.39 14.20
N VAL A 173 15.72 6.38 15.05
CA VAL A 173 15.88 6.52 16.50
C VAL A 173 17.09 7.41 16.82
N ALA A 174 18.24 7.15 16.20
CA ALA A 174 19.46 7.93 16.41
C ALA A 174 19.30 9.41 15.97
N ALA A 175 18.68 9.66 14.80
CA ALA A 175 18.44 11.02 14.31
C ALA A 175 17.47 11.80 15.21
N CYS A 176 16.40 11.16 15.71
CA CYS A 176 15.47 11.80 16.65
C CYS A 176 16.13 12.10 17.99
N ALA A 177 16.98 11.20 18.49
CA ALA A 177 17.76 11.43 19.72
C ALA A 177 18.75 12.60 19.57
N GLU A 178 19.46 12.69 18.43
CA GLU A 178 20.35 13.82 18.11
C GLU A 178 19.61 15.17 18.11
N LEU A 179 18.37 15.16 17.58
CA LEU A 179 17.54 16.38 17.49
C LEU A 179 16.80 16.69 18.80
N GLY A 180 16.84 15.82 19.81
CA GLY A 180 16.13 15.97 21.06
C GLY A 180 14.60 15.98 20.93
N VAL A 181 14.04 15.28 19.92
CA VAL A 181 12.60 15.21 19.67
C VAL A 181 11.99 13.92 20.20
N GLU A 182 10.70 13.98 20.56
CA GLU A 182 9.94 12.80 20.97
C GLU A 182 9.70 11.89 19.77
N LEU A 183 10.12 10.63 19.87
CA LEU A 183 9.86 9.60 18.84
C LEU A 183 8.83 8.58 19.33
N ASP A 184 7.76 8.46 18.58
CA ASP A 184 6.76 7.42 18.72
C ASP A 184 7.02 6.30 17.72
N VAL A 185 7.56 5.16 18.17
CA VAL A 185 7.74 3.97 17.35
C VAL A 185 6.51 3.09 17.45
N ILE A 186 5.76 2.99 16.35
CA ILE A 186 4.51 2.25 16.24
C ILE A 186 4.82 0.82 15.76
N GLU A 187 4.68 -0.15 16.65
CA GLU A 187 4.96 -1.57 16.38
C GLU A 187 3.88 -2.44 17.00
N ASN A 188 3.56 -3.56 16.34
CA ASN A 188 2.64 -4.59 16.84
C ASN A 188 1.23 -4.08 17.20
N LEU A 189 0.79 -2.98 16.60
CA LEU A 189 -0.57 -2.45 16.77
C LEU A 189 -1.53 -3.00 15.71
N ARG A 190 -2.80 -2.97 16.03
CA ARG A 190 -3.88 -3.15 15.05
C ARG A 190 -3.97 -1.89 14.19
N HIS A 191 -4.48 -2.04 12.99
CA HIS A 191 -4.60 -0.91 12.05
C HIS A 191 -5.46 0.24 12.60
N ASP A 192 -6.54 -0.07 13.32
CA ASP A 192 -7.44 0.91 13.95
C ASP A 192 -6.78 1.73 15.07
N GLU A 193 -5.67 1.24 15.63
CA GLU A 193 -4.90 1.95 16.66
C GLU A 193 -3.83 2.89 16.07
N VAL A 194 -3.53 2.77 14.78
CA VAL A 194 -2.47 3.59 14.12
C VAL A 194 -2.95 5.03 13.89
N GLY A 195 -4.20 5.21 13.45
CA GLY A 195 -4.76 6.52 13.15
C GLY A 195 -4.66 7.53 14.30
N PRO A 196 -5.08 7.18 15.55
CA PRO A 196 -4.92 8.06 16.72
C PRO A 196 -3.47 8.47 17.00
N ARG A 197 -2.50 7.61 16.71
CA ARG A 197 -1.06 7.91 16.88
C ARG A 197 -0.58 8.88 15.80
N LEU A 198 -0.99 8.67 14.55
CA LEU A 198 -0.72 9.61 13.44
C LEU A 198 -1.33 10.98 13.69
N ALA A 199 -2.55 11.05 14.21
CA ALA A 199 -3.19 12.33 14.55
C ALA A 199 -2.36 13.16 15.54
N GLN A 200 -1.66 12.50 16.47
CA GLN A 200 -0.82 13.16 17.49
C GLN A 200 0.60 13.51 17.01
N ALA A 201 1.04 12.98 15.88
CA ALA A 201 2.34 13.29 15.31
C ALA A 201 2.39 14.70 14.70
N ASP A 202 3.57 15.31 14.67
CA ASP A 202 3.85 16.54 13.94
C ASP A 202 4.65 16.30 12.67
N VAL A 203 5.46 15.23 12.66
CA VAL A 203 6.26 14.76 11.52
C VAL A 203 6.19 13.23 11.47
N VAL A 204 6.22 12.67 10.29
CA VAL A 204 6.29 11.21 10.11
C VAL A 204 7.53 10.83 9.32
N VAL A 205 8.24 9.79 9.75
CA VAL A 205 9.32 9.18 8.98
C VAL A 205 8.89 7.80 8.54
N ASP A 206 8.78 7.56 7.22
CA ASP A 206 8.29 6.27 6.73
C ASP A 206 9.40 5.21 6.66
N GLN A 207 10.39 5.38 5.79
CA GLN A 207 11.43 4.37 5.58
C GLN A 207 12.66 4.94 4.84
N LEU A 208 13.83 4.26 4.97
CA LEU A 208 15.11 4.69 4.42
C LEU A 208 15.73 3.70 3.41
N ASN A 209 15.07 2.55 3.14
CA ASN A 209 15.69 1.45 2.40
C ASN A 209 14.98 1.03 1.12
N SER A 210 13.68 1.36 0.96
CA SER A 210 12.86 0.77 -0.13
C SER A 210 12.72 1.64 -1.39
N GLY A 211 13.12 2.90 -1.36
CA GLY A 211 13.03 3.83 -2.50
C GLY A 211 11.62 4.29 -2.89
N TRP A 212 10.60 3.88 -2.13
CA TRP A 212 9.22 4.33 -2.28
C TRP A 212 8.46 4.28 -0.97
N TYR A 213 7.49 5.15 -0.79
CA TYR A 213 6.68 5.23 0.42
C TYR A 213 5.64 4.10 0.49
N GLY A 214 5.26 3.76 1.72
CA GLY A 214 4.25 2.73 2.03
C GLY A 214 2.89 3.31 2.42
N LEU A 215 1.94 2.43 2.74
CA LEU A 215 0.59 2.82 3.20
C LEU A 215 0.63 3.69 4.45
N PHE A 216 1.55 3.43 5.37
CA PHE A 216 1.74 4.27 6.56
C PHE A 216 2.01 5.74 6.21
N ALA A 217 2.83 5.99 5.18
CA ALA A 217 3.06 7.35 4.68
C ALA A 217 1.80 7.94 4.02
N ILE A 218 1.04 7.13 3.27
CA ILE A 218 -0.23 7.57 2.65
C ILE A 218 -1.22 7.96 3.74
N GLU A 219 -1.37 7.15 4.79
CA GLU A 219 -2.22 7.46 5.93
C GLU A 219 -1.77 8.73 6.66
N ALA A 220 -0.46 8.87 6.91
CA ALA A 220 0.10 10.08 7.51
C ALA A 220 -0.20 11.33 6.67
N MET A 221 -0.02 11.24 5.35
CA MET A 221 -0.36 12.32 4.42
C MET A 221 -1.86 12.62 4.42
N ALA A 222 -2.72 11.61 4.58
CA ALA A 222 -4.17 11.79 4.70
C ALA A 222 -4.56 12.55 5.98
N TYR A 223 -3.82 12.35 7.08
CA TYR A 223 -3.94 13.16 8.30
C TYR A 223 -3.35 14.57 8.15
N GLY A 224 -2.77 14.92 7.00
CA GLY A 224 -2.13 16.22 6.77
C GLY A 224 -0.76 16.33 7.47
N LYS A 225 -0.05 15.23 7.64
CA LYS A 225 1.29 15.25 8.25
C LYS A 225 2.38 15.36 7.20
N PRO A 226 3.43 16.17 7.45
CA PRO A 226 4.65 16.11 6.64
C PRO A 226 5.32 14.75 6.82
N VAL A 227 5.73 14.15 5.72
CA VAL A 227 6.41 12.86 5.71
C VAL A 227 7.83 13.02 5.19
N ALA A 228 8.79 12.38 5.84
CA ALA A 228 10.16 12.22 5.36
C ALA A 228 10.44 10.75 5.03
N GLY A 229 11.26 10.50 4.01
CA GLY A 229 11.62 9.16 3.64
C GLY A 229 12.47 9.09 2.37
N TYR A 230 13.05 7.91 2.12
CA TYR A 230 13.82 7.68 0.91
C TYR A 230 12.91 7.42 -0.29
N ILE A 231 13.00 8.25 -1.30
CA ILE A 231 12.21 8.18 -2.54
C ILE A 231 13.13 8.17 -3.74
N HIS A 232 12.95 7.18 -4.60
CA HIS A 232 13.67 7.07 -5.86
C HIS A 232 13.26 8.20 -6.81
N GLU A 233 14.20 9.01 -7.26
CA GLU A 233 13.95 10.25 -8.00
C GLU A 233 13.16 10.03 -9.29
N GLN A 234 13.58 9.06 -10.12
CA GLN A 234 12.89 8.76 -11.37
C GLN A 234 11.44 8.28 -11.16
N ALA A 235 11.18 7.52 -10.09
CA ALA A 235 9.84 7.09 -9.77
C ALA A 235 8.95 8.27 -9.33
N ALA A 236 9.51 9.21 -8.55
CA ALA A 236 8.81 10.43 -8.16
C ALA A 236 8.48 11.31 -9.38
N ALA A 237 9.45 11.52 -10.29
CA ALA A 237 9.24 12.30 -11.51
C ALA A 237 8.16 11.69 -12.41
N ARG A 238 8.18 10.35 -12.62
CA ARG A 238 7.14 9.64 -13.37
C ARG A 238 5.76 9.74 -12.70
N THR A 239 5.71 9.70 -11.37
CA THR A 239 4.46 9.87 -10.62
C THR A 239 3.92 11.29 -10.80
N ALA A 240 4.77 12.30 -10.66
CA ALA A 240 4.38 13.70 -10.88
C ALA A 240 3.85 13.93 -12.28
N GLN A 241 4.50 13.38 -13.30
CA GLN A 241 4.04 13.47 -14.69
C GLN A 241 2.69 12.79 -14.89
N ALA A 242 2.49 11.59 -14.34
CA ALA A 242 1.28 10.81 -14.56
C ALA A 242 0.05 11.36 -13.83
N PHE A 243 0.25 11.92 -12.63
CA PHE A 243 -0.86 12.40 -11.78
C PHE A 243 -0.95 13.93 -11.73
N GLY A 244 0.01 14.65 -12.33
CA GLY A 244 0.05 16.11 -12.28
C GLY A 244 0.20 16.66 -10.84
N ALA A 245 0.89 15.92 -9.97
CA ALA A 245 1.12 16.29 -8.58
C ALA A 245 2.49 15.79 -8.12
N GLU A 246 3.31 16.71 -7.62
CA GLU A 246 4.62 16.38 -7.04
C GLU A 246 4.44 15.53 -5.77
N VAL A 247 5.34 14.54 -5.58
CA VAL A 247 5.38 13.75 -4.35
C VAL A 247 5.87 14.64 -3.20
N PRO A 248 5.04 14.95 -2.19
CA PRO A 248 5.33 15.99 -1.20
C PRO A 248 6.29 15.51 -0.09
N ILE A 249 6.77 14.26 -0.17
CA ILE A 249 7.65 13.67 0.83
C ILE A 249 9.01 14.38 0.82
N VAL A 250 9.48 14.80 1.98
CA VAL A 250 10.84 15.30 2.18
C VAL A 250 11.79 14.15 1.91
N ARG A 251 12.47 14.24 0.76
CA ARG A 251 13.40 13.19 0.33
C ARG A 251 14.63 13.22 1.21
N THR A 252 14.93 12.09 1.80
CA THR A 252 16.07 11.94 2.69
C THR A 252 16.79 10.62 2.43
N THR A 253 18.06 10.55 2.82
CA THR A 253 18.87 9.33 2.83
C THR A 253 19.26 8.99 4.26
N LYS A 254 20.00 7.92 4.45
CA LYS A 254 20.54 7.54 5.75
C LYS A 254 21.50 8.60 6.30
N GLU A 255 22.24 9.24 5.38
CA GLU A 255 23.28 10.22 5.68
C GLU A 255 22.70 11.62 5.95
N THR A 256 21.58 11.97 5.32
CA THR A 256 21.01 13.33 5.40
C THR A 256 19.83 13.45 6.36
N LEU A 257 19.31 12.34 6.89
CA LEU A 257 18.07 12.26 7.67
C LEU A 257 18.02 13.31 8.81
N ALA A 258 19.04 13.40 9.63
CA ALA A 258 19.04 14.34 10.77
C ALA A 258 18.97 15.80 10.30
N GLY A 259 19.69 16.17 9.25
CA GLY A 259 19.65 17.50 8.64
C GLY A 259 18.29 17.84 8.02
N ASP A 260 17.70 16.89 7.28
CA ASP A 260 16.42 17.07 6.63
C ASP A 260 15.26 17.16 7.64
N LEU A 261 15.32 16.35 8.72
CA LEU A 261 14.36 16.42 9.82
C LEU A 261 14.49 17.72 10.62
N ARG A 262 15.70 18.25 10.84
CA ARG A 262 15.95 19.50 11.55
C ARG A 262 15.11 20.64 10.97
N ALA A 263 15.03 20.75 9.65
CA ALA A 263 14.25 21.79 8.99
C ALA A 263 12.74 21.71 9.29
N LEU A 264 12.20 20.49 9.50
CA LEU A 264 10.81 20.28 9.91
C LEU A 264 10.62 20.47 11.42
N VAL A 265 11.61 20.10 12.23
CA VAL A 265 11.57 20.25 13.69
C VAL A 265 11.58 21.74 14.08
N GLU A 266 12.45 22.52 13.47
CA GLU A 266 12.67 23.94 13.81
C GLU A 266 11.59 24.89 13.26
N SER A 267 10.84 24.51 12.21
CA SER A 267 9.86 25.39 11.58
C SER A 267 8.44 24.80 11.58
N ALA A 268 7.56 25.39 12.39
CA ALA A 268 6.14 25.07 12.39
C ALA A 268 5.48 25.41 11.04
N GLU A 269 5.89 26.50 10.41
CA GLU A 269 5.39 26.91 9.10
C GLU A 269 5.69 25.86 8.02
N LYS A 270 6.94 25.35 7.96
CA LYS A 270 7.32 24.26 7.05
C LYS A 270 6.51 22.99 7.32
N ARG A 271 6.26 22.66 8.60
CA ARG A 271 5.41 21.48 8.91
C ARG A 271 4.00 21.65 8.38
N GLN A 272 3.42 22.84 8.56
CA GLN A 272 2.05 23.12 8.07
C GLN A 272 1.99 23.13 6.54
N GLU A 273 2.92 23.79 5.85
CA GLU A 273 3.03 23.81 4.41
C GLU A 273 3.13 22.40 3.83
N ARG A 274 4.07 21.59 4.33
CA ARG A 274 4.28 20.22 3.89
C ARG A 274 3.11 19.31 4.24
N GLY A 275 2.47 19.52 5.39
CA GLY A 275 1.26 18.80 5.78
C GLY A 275 0.08 19.08 4.85
N ALA A 276 -0.15 20.33 4.49
CA ALA A 276 -1.17 20.71 3.51
C ALA A 276 -0.89 20.12 2.12
N ALA A 277 0.36 20.18 1.65
CA ALA A 277 0.77 19.54 0.40
C ALA A 277 0.59 18.01 0.43
N SER A 278 0.88 17.38 1.56
CA SER A 278 0.65 15.94 1.81
C SER A 278 -0.82 15.57 1.64
N ARG A 279 -1.73 16.34 2.25
CA ARG A 279 -3.18 16.09 2.15
C ARG A 279 -3.68 16.28 0.71
N ALA A 280 -3.33 17.37 0.06
CA ALA A 280 -3.72 17.64 -1.33
C ALA A 280 -3.22 16.54 -2.30
N TYR A 281 -2.00 16.03 -2.05
CA TYR A 281 -1.45 14.94 -2.84
C TYR A 281 -2.26 13.64 -2.70
N VAL A 282 -2.60 13.25 -1.48
CA VAL A 282 -3.36 12.01 -1.24
C VAL A 282 -4.77 12.10 -1.81
N GLU A 283 -5.42 13.24 -1.72
CA GLU A 283 -6.74 13.49 -2.34
C GLU A 283 -6.69 13.31 -3.86
N ARG A 284 -5.59 13.68 -4.50
CA ARG A 284 -5.42 13.56 -5.95
C ARG A 284 -4.96 12.17 -6.41
N VAL A 285 -4.08 11.51 -5.65
CA VAL A 285 -3.35 10.31 -6.11
C VAL A 285 -3.83 9.04 -5.42
N HIS A 286 -4.38 9.13 -4.21
CA HIS A 286 -4.69 8.00 -3.37
C HIS A 286 -6.17 7.92 -2.94
N ASP A 287 -7.06 8.73 -3.51
CA ASP A 287 -8.48 8.60 -3.23
C ASP A 287 -9.01 7.24 -3.71
N ALA A 288 -9.64 6.49 -2.80
CA ALA A 288 -10.11 5.13 -3.09
C ALA A 288 -11.20 5.11 -4.18
N GLY A 289 -12.04 6.16 -4.25
CA GLY A 289 -13.06 6.28 -5.28
C GLY A 289 -12.46 6.47 -6.67
N ALA A 290 -11.47 7.37 -6.80
CA ALA A 290 -10.73 7.58 -8.04
C ALA A 290 -9.94 6.32 -8.46
N MET A 291 -9.37 5.59 -7.49
CA MET A 291 -8.68 4.32 -7.78
C MET A 291 -9.65 3.23 -8.22
N ALA A 292 -10.89 3.19 -7.68
CA ALA A 292 -11.92 2.28 -8.14
C ALA A 292 -12.37 2.56 -9.58
N ASP A 293 -12.49 3.84 -9.97
CA ASP A 293 -12.80 4.20 -11.37
C ASP A 293 -11.71 3.66 -12.31
N ARG A 294 -10.43 3.83 -11.97
CA ARG A 294 -9.32 3.27 -12.77
C ARG A 294 -9.32 1.74 -12.81
N LEU A 295 -9.69 1.07 -11.71
CA LEU A 295 -9.86 -0.39 -11.71
C LEU A 295 -10.98 -0.83 -12.64
N ILE A 296 -12.10 -0.12 -12.66
CA ILE A 296 -13.23 -0.39 -13.56
C ILE A 296 -12.79 -0.20 -15.01
N ASP A 297 -12.03 0.85 -15.31
CA ASP A 297 -11.48 1.07 -16.66
C ASP A 297 -10.56 -0.09 -17.08
N ILE A 298 -9.67 -0.54 -16.20
CA ILE A 298 -8.83 -1.72 -16.47
C ILE A 298 -9.70 -2.96 -16.74
N TYR A 299 -10.70 -3.23 -15.89
CA TYR A 299 -11.58 -4.39 -16.06
C TYR A 299 -12.39 -4.34 -17.35
N SER A 300 -12.79 -3.16 -17.79
CA SER A 300 -13.57 -2.98 -19.02
C SER A 300 -12.78 -3.25 -20.31
N GLN A 301 -11.46 -3.21 -20.22
CA GLN A 301 -10.53 -3.44 -21.34
C GLN A 301 -10.08 -4.91 -21.47
N LEU A 302 -10.47 -5.80 -20.55
CA LEU A 302 -10.02 -7.19 -20.51
C LEU A 302 -10.68 -8.09 -21.58
#